data_7180d0c29239208168cc02b887f56725
#
_entry.id   7180d0c29239208168cc02b887f56725
#
_cell.length_a   1.000
_cell.length_b   1.000
_cell.length_c   1.000
_cell.angle_alpha   90.00
_cell.angle_beta   90.00
_cell.angle_gamma   90.00
#
_symmetry.space_group_name_H-M   'P 1'
#
loop_
_entity.id
_entity.type
_entity.pdbx_description
1 polymer ?
#
loop_
_entity_poly.entity_id
_entity_poly.type
_entity_poly.pdbx_seq_one_letter_code
_entity_poly.pdbx_strand_id
1 'polypeptide(L)'
;MQLTKEFRGMNDLEMKIQDLEIQVKALEKNNKMLKDHIDSLINDNDRFRSIDKAHKNINGKLRLRLARLEEENKKLTDEVKDNKELIQDLYDYP
;
A
#
# COMPACT_ATOMS: atom_id res chain seq x y z
N MET A 1 8.64 67.10 -14.51
CA MET A 1 8.91 65.84 -15.24
C MET A 1 9.63 64.76 -14.43
N GLN A 2 10.56 65.11 -13.57
CA GLN A 2 11.23 64.16 -12.69
C GLN A 2 10.29 63.54 -11.64
N LEU A 3 9.44 64.34 -11.04
CA LEU A 3 8.44 63.91 -10.06
C LEU A 3 7.44 62.89 -10.63
N THR A 4 7.10 63.00 -11.91
CA THR A 4 6.17 62.09 -12.58
C THR A 4 6.82 60.71 -12.86
N LYS A 5 8.12 60.69 -13.17
CA LYS A 5 8.87 59.46 -13.34
C LYS A 5 9.08 58.71 -12.04
N GLU A 6 9.42 59.44 -10.96
CA GLU A 6 9.58 58.89 -9.61
C GLU A 6 8.25 58.33 -9.07
N PHE A 7 7.15 59.06 -9.32
CA PHE A 7 5.82 58.66 -8.94
C PHE A 7 5.36 57.39 -9.71
N ARG A 8 5.66 57.30 -11.00
CA ARG A 8 5.42 56.09 -11.80
C ARG A 8 6.25 54.90 -11.33
N GLY A 9 7.53 55.12 -10.99
CA GLY A 9 8.38 54.08 -10.45
C GLY A 9 7.89 53.54 -9.11
N MET A 10 7.40 54.41 -8.21
CA MET A 10 6.78 54.00 -6.94
C MET A 10 5.50 53.21 -7.17
N ASN A 11 4.66 53.61 -8.11
CA ASN A 11 3.43 52.93 -8.45
C ASN A 11 3.69 51.55 -9.02
N ASP A 12 4.69 51.44 -9.90
CA ASP A 12 5.11 50.14 -10.47
C ASP A 12 5.67 49.20 -9.39
N LEU A 13 6.44 49.74 -8.45
CA LEU A 13 6.96 48.94 -7.32
C LEU A 13 5.84 48.51 -6.38
N GLU A 14 4.89 49.35 -6.08
CA GLU A 14 3.72 49.01 -5.28
C GLU A 14 2.89 47.89 -5.93
N MET A 15 2.65 47.98 -7.24
CA MET A 15 1.96 46.97 -7.99
C MET A 15 2.72 45.63 -7.96
N LYS A 16 4.03 45.69 -8.09
CA LYS A 16 4.90 44.52 -8.05
C LYS A 16 4.90 43.86 -6.67
N ILE A 17 4.88 44.65 -5.61
CA ILE A 17 4.76 44.17 -4.23
C ILE A 17 3.42 43.47 -4.04
N GLN A 18 2.34 44.06 -4.51
CA GLN A 18 1.00 43.46 -4.43
C GLN A 18 0.94 42.12 -5.16
N ASP A 19 1.50 42.07 -6.38
CA ASP A 19 1.57 40.80 -7.15
C ASP A 19 2.35 39.74 -6.41
N LEU A 20 3.48 40.08 -5.83
CA LEU A 20 4.30 39.16 -5.05
C LEU A 20 3.58 38.70 -3.78
N GLU A 21 2.87 39.58 -3.11
CA GLU A 21 2.06 39.23 -1.94
C GLU A 21 0.96 38.21 -2.29
N ILE A 22 0.30 38.42 -3.42
CA ILE A 22 -0.71 37.49 -3.93
C ILE A 22 -0.07 36.12 -4.23
N GLN A 23 1.09 36.11 -4.89
CA GLN A 23 1.82 34.89 -5.19
C GLN A 23 2.26 34.15 -3.93
N VAL A 24 2.76 34.86 -2.95
CA VAL A 24 3.16 34.29 -1.65
C VAL A 24 1.97 33.65 -0.95
N LYS A 25 0.84 34.30 -0.90
CA LYS A 25 -0.38 33.74 -0.31
C LYS A 25 -0.86 32.49 -1.04
N ALA A 26 -0.80 32.49 -2.37
CA ALA A 26 -1.17 31.34 -3.17
C ALA A 26 -0.21 30.16 -2.92
N LEU A 27 1.08 30.44 -2.82
CA LEU A 27 2.09 29.42 -2.52
C LEU A 27 1.95 28.86 -1.10
N GLU A 28 1.68 29.71 -0.14
CA GLU A 28 1.42 29.29 1.26
C GLU A 28 0.21 28.35 1.33
N LYS A 29 -0.86 28.69 0.62
CA LYS A 29 -2.07 27.87 0.54
C LYS A 29 -1.77 26.51 -0.10
N ASN A 30 -1.05 26.52 -1.21
CA ASN A 30 -0.64 25.28 -1.90
C ASN A 30 0.27 24.43 -1.01
N ASN A 31 1.21 25.04 -0.31
CA ASN A 31 2.11 24.34 0.59
C ASN A 31 1.34 23.68 1.74
N LYS A 32 0.34 24.35 2.28
CA LYS A 32 -0.53 23.77 3.31
C LYS A 32 -1.31 22.57 2.78
N MET A 33 -1.88 22.70 1.60
CA MET A 33 -2.60 21.60 0.95
C MET A 33 -1.69 20.40 0.69
N LEU A 34 -0.48 20.65 0.19
CA LEU A 34 0.52 19.61 -0.06
C LEU A 34 0.96 18.92 1.24
N LYS A 35 1.14 19.68 2.30
CA LYS A 35 1.50 19.16 3.62
C LYS A 35 0.42 18.24 4.17
N ASP A 36 -0.84 18.68 4.08
CA ASP A 36 -1.99 17.87 4.49
C ASP A 36 -2.08 16.58 3.66
N HIS A 37 -1.80 16.67 2.37
CA HIS A 37 -1.78 15.54 1.47
C HIS A 37 -0.66 14.55 1.81
N ILE A 38 0.53 15.05 2.12
CA ILE A 38 1.66 14.24 2.57
C ILE A 38 1.32 13.50 3.87
N ASP A 39 0.72 14.18 4.83
CA ASP A 39 0.32 13.57 6.10
C ASP A 39 -0.71 12.44 5.87
N SER A 40 -1.65 12.66 4.99
CA SER A 40 -2.63 11.65 4.59
C SER A 40 -1.95 10.43 3.94
N LEU A 41 -0.99 10.66 3.04
CA LEU A 41 -0.23 9.58 2.38
C LEU A 41 0.63 8.80 3.37
N ILE A 42 1.23 9.46 4.33
CA ILE A 42 2.00 8.79 5.39
C ILE A 42 1.10 7.86 6.20
N ASN A 43 -0.07 8.34 6.59
CA ASN A 43 -1.04 7.52 7.32
C ASN A 43 -1.51 6.32 6.50
N ASP A 44 -1.79 6.52 5.22
CA ASP A 44 -2.18 5.44 4.31
C ASP A 44 -1.06 4.41 4.16
N ASN A 45 0.18 4.86 4.01
CA ASN A 45 1.33 3.98 3.92
C ASN A 45 1.52 3.14 5.19
N ASP A 46 1.35 3.73 6.35
CA ASP A 46 1.43 3.01 7.63
C ASP A 46 0.35 1.94 7.73
N ARG A 47 -0.87 2.26 7.30
CA ARG A 47 -1.98 1.29 7.22
C ARG A 47 -1.66 0.15 6.29
N PHE A 48 -1.16 0.44 5.09
CA PHE A 48 -0.80 -0.58 4.11
C PHE A 48 0.33 -1.48 4.60
N ARG A 49 1.32 -0.93 5.29
CA ARG A 49 2.39 -1.73 5.91
C ARG A 49 1.85 -2.70 6.96
N SER A 50 0.90 -2.25 7.78
CA SER A 50 0.24 -3.10 8.77
C SER A 50 -0.56 -4.22 8.10
N ILE A 51 -1.28 -3.90 7.03
CA ILE A 51 -2.04 -4.87 6.24
C ILE A 51 -1.10 -5.89 5.59
N ASP A 52 -0.01 -5.44 4.98
CA ASP A 52 1.00 -6.32 4.38
C ASP A 52 1.60 -7.27 5.40
N LYS A 53 1.93 -6.77 6.58
CA LYS A 53 2.45 -7.60 7.66
C LYS A 53 1.46 -8.67 8.10
N ALA A 54 0.18 -8.29 8.23
CA ALA A 54 -0.89 -9.22 8.56
C ALA A 54 -1.07 -10.29 7.47
N HIS A 55 -1.04 -9.90 6.20
CA HIS A 55 -1.14 -10.81 5.06
C HIS A 55 0.04 -11.79 5.00
N LYS A 56 1.26 -11.32 5.22
CA LYS A 56 2.45 -12.18 5.27
C LYS A 56 2.33 -13.22 6.37
N ASN A 57 1.81 -12.83 7.53
CA ASN A 57 1.59 -13.72 8.66
C ASN A 57 0.54 -14.79 8.35
N ILE A 58 -0.58 -14.37 7.76
CA ILE A 58 -1.66 -15.27 7.34
C ILE A 58 -1.16 -16.21 6.25
N ASN A 59 -0.44 -15.71 5.26
CA ASN A 59 0.12 -16.51 4.17
C ASN A 59 1.10 -17.56 4.70
N GLY A 60 1.94 -17.20 5.67
CA GLY A 60 2.83 -18.14 6.33
C GLY A 60 2.07 -19.29 7.01
N LYS A 61 1.01 -18.97 7.74
CA LYS A 61 0.15 -19.96 8.40
C LYS A 61 -0.58 -20.86 7.39
N LEU A 62 -1.08 -20.26 6.31
CA LEU A 62 -1.76 -21.01 5.25
C LEU A 62 -0.81 -21.96 4.53
N ARG A 63 0.42 -21.58 4.28
CA ARG A 63 1.44 -22.46 3.67
C ARG A 63 1.75 -23.65 4.55
N LEU A 64 1.89 -23.44 5.87
CA LEU A 64 2.10 -24.53 6.82
C LEU A 64 0.91 -25.48 6.85
N ARG A 65 -0.29 -24.94 6.84
CA ARG A 65 -1.53 -25.72 6.83
C ARG A 65 -1.65 -26.54 5.54
N LEU A 66 -1.32 -25.92 4.41
CA LEU A 66 -1.31 -26.60 3.10
C LEU A 66 -0.33 -27.76 3.10
N ALA A 67 0.89 -27.54 3.59
CA ALA A 67 1.90 -28.59 3.68
C ALA A 67 1.43 -29.78 4.52
N ARG A 68 0.78 -29.50 5.66
CA ARG A 68 0.20 -30.55 6.52
C ARG A 68 -0.91 -31.34 5.82
N LEU A 69 -1.79 -30.64 5.12
CA LEU A 69 -2.88 -31.27 4.37
C LEU A 69 -2.36 -32.12 3.22
N GLU A 70 -1.35 -31.66 2.51
CA GLU A 70 -0.70 -32.45 1.46
C GLU A 70 -0.08 -33.72 2.01
N GLU A 71 0.59 -33.64 3.15
CA GLU A 71 1.16 -34.80 3.82
C GLU A 71 0.09 -35.78 4.30
N GLU A 72 -0.98 -35.28 4.91
CA GLU A 72 -2.13 -36.11 5.32
C GLU A 72 -2.80 -36.78 4.12
N ASN A 73 -3.00 -36.02 3.03
CA ASN A 73 -3.57 -36.58 1.81
C ASN A 73 -2.72 -37.69 1.23
N LYS A 74 -1.40 -37.53 1.24
CA LYS A 74 -0.47 -38.56 0.80
C LYS A 74 -0.59 -39.82 1.62
N LYS A 75 -0.61 -39.69 2.96
CA LYS A 75 -0.81 -40.82 3.89
C LYS A 75 -2.13 -41.53 3.65
N LEU A 76 -3.23 -40.78 3.52
CA LEU A 76 -4.54 -41.33 3.26
C LEU A 76 -4.62 -42.02 1.91
N THR A 77 -3.99 -41.48 0.88
CA THR A 77 -3.91 -42.08 -0.45
C THR A 77 -3.17 -43.41 -0.40
N ASP A 78 -2.05 -43.44 0.31
CA ASP A 78 -1.26 -44.68 0.50
C ASP A 78 -2.04 -45.74 1.29
N GLU A 79 -2.75 -45.32 2.35
CA GLU A 79 -3.62 -46.22 3.14
C GLU A 79 -4.75 -46.83 2.30
N VAL A 80 -5.40 -45.99 1.49
CA VAL A 80 -6.48 -46.42 0.60
C VAL A 80 -5.93 -47.43 -0.42
N LYS A 81 -4.75 -47.18 -0.97
CA LYS A 81 -4.08 -48.06 -1.89
C LYS A 81 -3.76 -49.40 -1.25
N ASP A 82 -3.15 -49.39 -0.07
CA ASP A 82 -2.82 -50.60 0.69
C ASP A 82 -4.08 -51.39 1.04
N ASN A 83 -5.14 -50.75 1.46
CA ASN A 83 -6.41 -51.39 1.77
C ASN A 83 -7.06 -52.02 0.53
N LYS A 84 -6.96 -51.37 -0.63
CA LYS A 84 -7.44 -51.93 -1.89
C LYS A 84 -6.67 -53.16 -2.28
N GLU A 85 -5.36 -53.17 -2.14
CA GLU A 85 -4.50 -54.32 -2.41
C GLU A 85 -4.84 -55.47 -1.45
N LEU A 86 -5.05 -55.18 -0.18
CA LEU A 86 -5.44 -56.17 0.83
C LEU A 86 -6.80 -56.79 0.50
N ILE A 87 -7.76 -56.03 0.12
CA ILE A 87 -9.10 -56.49 -0.28
C ILE A 87 -8.97 -57.37 -1.53
N GLN A 88 -8.19 -56.99 -2.53
CA GLN A 88 -7.96 -57.74 -3.73
C GLN A 88 -7.31 -59.10 -3.42
N ASP A 89 -6.33 -59.12 -2.55
CA ASP A 89 -5.67 -60.35 -2.09
C ASP A 89 -6.65 -61.31 -1.41
N LEU A 90 -7.58 -60.76 -0.61
CA LEU A 90 -8.64 -61.54 0.05
C LEU A 90 -9.62 -62.15 -0.97
N TYR A 91 -9.96 -61.43 -2.04
CA TYR A 91 -10.82 -61.93 -3.12
C TYR A 91 -10.13 -62.97 -3.97
N ASP A 92 -8.83 -62.87 -4.17
CA ASP A 92 -8.06 -63.80 -5.00
C ASP A 92 -7.61 -65.04 -4.24
N TYR A 93 -7.84 -65.09 -2.91
CA TYR A 93 -7.51 -66.24 -2.08
C TYR A 93 -8.50 -67.38 -2.36
N PRO A 94 -8.04 -68.57 -2.69
CA PRO A 94 -8.89 -69.72 -3.02
C PRO A 94 -9.70 -70.24 -1.87
#